data_43a051d997c9083625645262e46691a8
#
_entry.id   43a051d997c9083625645262e46691a8
#
_cell.length_a   1.000
_cell.length_b   1.000
_cell.length_c   1.000
_cell.angle_alpha   90.00
_cell.angle_beta   90.00
_cell.angle_gamma   90.00
#
_symmetry.space_group_name_H-M   'P 1'
#
loop_
_entity.id
_entity.type
_entity.pdbx_description
1 polymer ?
#
loop_
_entity_poly.entity_id
_entity_poly.type
_entity_poly.pdbx_seq_one_letter_code
_entity_poly.pdbx_strand_id
1 'polypeptide(L)'
;MDIKLEKKKGWRAIFQKKNLPYAAVVVLIGFIGWLVLRDNSSTLRVDAGLVNIATVEQGEFNDYVRLTGSVQPMTTVQLSPLESGVVERIVAEEGTQVKRGDVILEMSNNSLSMQILQSEADLAEKQNILRNTMISMEQERLALRQEKLQLDLEVSRLHRTYQQNENLYNDNLLAREEYLRAKEDYELAVRKRDLVLERQKQDSLYRTSQVSQMEESLRSMQLNMELIRQRVDNLKVKAPIDGEVGMLDAVLGQSLQQGANIGQVNDLTTYKVQAQVDEHYIDRITTGLVATFERQETEYEMQLRKVYPEVRNGQFKADFRFSGAAPENIRSGQTYYLNLQLGEAAEAILIPRGSFYQATGGRWIYVVDASGEKAYRREIRIGRQNPQYYEVIEGLQPGEKVIVSSYDNFGDNEILVLNK
;
A
#
# COMPACT_ATOMS: atom_id res chain seq x y z
N MET A 1 22.42 -104.47 -73.53
CA MET A 1 22.12 -103.32 -74.37
C MET A 1 21.46 -102.29 -73.47
N ASP A 2 22.20 -101.35 -72.96
CA ASP A 2 21.81 -100.32 -71.99
C ASP A 2 21.20 -99.17 -72.71
N ILE A 3 20.03 -98.71 -72.22
CA ILE A 3 19.44 -97.44 -72.63
C ILE A 3 19.40 -96.53 -71.41
N LYS A 4 20.25 -95.51 -71.44
CA LYS A 4 20.29 -94.36 -70.46
C LYS A 4 19.11 -93.45 -70.66
N LEU A 5 18.33 -93.28 -69.62
CA LEU A 5 17.24 -92.32 -69.59
C LEU A 5 17.78 -90.96 -68.98
N GLU A 6 17.69 -89.87 -69.73
CA GLU A 6 18.07 -88.56 -69.32
C GLU A 6 17.05 -87.99 -68.27
N LYS A 7 17.55 -87.40 -67.19
CA LYS A 7 16.80 -86.68 -66.19
C LYS A 7 16.51 -85.22 -66.68
N LYS A 8 15.29 -84.92 -66.99
CA LYS A 8 14.84 -83.52 -67.19
C LYS A 8 14.83 -82.82 -65.86
N LYS A 9 15.70 -81.84 -65.66
CA LYS A 9 15.62 -80.82 -64.64
C LYS A 9 14.58 -79.79 -65.05
N GLY A 10 13.42 -79.76 -64.41
CA GLY A 10 12.46 -78.78 -64.63
C GLY A 10 11.79 -78.37 -63.26
N TRP A 11 11.30 -77.20 -63.18
CA TRP A 11 10.68 -76.46 -62.07
C TRP A 11 9.69 -77.27 -61.22
N ARG A 12 9.33 -78.49 -61.63
CA ARG A 12 8.39 -79.38 -60.90
C ARG A 12 9.05 -80.12 -59.72
N ALA A 13 10.31 -79.97 -59.46
CA ALA A 13 10.98 -80.59 -58.29
C ALA A 13 10.70 -79.80 -56.95
N ILE A 14 10.18 -78.61 -57.06
CA ILE A 14 9.86 -77.74 -55.87
C ILE A 14 8.55 -78.19 -55.19
N PHE A 15 7.65 -78.89 -55.86
CA PHE A 15 6.37 -79.35 -55.35
C PHE A 15 6.32 -80.82 -54.89
N GLN A 16 7.44 -81.44 -54.57
CA GLN A 16 7.41 -82.74 -53.88
C GLN A 16 6.92 -82.54 -52.44
N LYS A 17 5.99 -83.37 -51.97
CA LYS A 17 5.42 -83.33 -50.63
C LYS A 17 6.38 -83.20 -49.46
N LYS A 18 7.64 -83.52 -49.67
CA LYS A 18 8.69 -83.43 -48.68
C LYS A 18 9.30 -82.07 -48.54
N ASN A 19 9.10 -81.15 -49.51
CA ASN A 19 9.70 -79.77 -49.49
C ASN A 19 8.55 -78.72 -49.25
N LEU A 20 7.31 -79.15 -49.11
CA LEU A 20 6.21 -78.27 -48.85
C LEU A 20 6.32 -77.40 -47.58
N PRO A 21 6.89 -77.91 -46.46
CA PRO A 21 7.09 -77.12 -45.28
C PRO A 21 8.14 -76.00 -45.47
N TYR A 22 9.23 -76.28 -46.27
CA TYR A 22 10.27 -75.27 -46.54
C TYR A 22 9.76 -74.15 -47.46
N ALA A 23 8.92 -74.48 -48.45
CA ALA A 23 8.33 -73.47 -49.30
C ALA A 23 7.35 -72.60 -48.51
N ALA A 24 6.57 -73.17 -47.57
CA ALA A 24 5.68 -72.45 -46.69
C ALA A 24 6.44 -71.47 -45.73
N VAL A 25 7.62 -71.88 -45.23
CA VAL A 25 8.49 -71.03 -44.40
C VAL A 25 9.09 -69.86 -45.21
N VAL A 26 9.50 -70.06 -46.45
CA VAL A 26 10.02 -69.02 -47.33
C VAL A 26 8.90 -67.98 -47.68
N VAL A 27 7.67 -68.49 -47.96
CA VAL A 27 6.52 -67.61 -48.20
C VAL A 27 6.13 -66.84 -46.92
N LEU A 28 6.22 -67.50 -45.74
CA LEU A 28 5.94 -66.86 -44.46
C LEU A 28 6.97 -65.78 -44.13
N ILE A 29 8.28 -66.04 -44.34
CA ILE A 29 9.35 -65.06 -44.18
C ILE A 29 9.21 -63.93 -45.17
N GLY A 30 8.86 -64.19 -46.43
CA GLY A 30 8.58 -63.16 -47.44
C GLY A 30 7.34 -62.33 -47.08
N PHE A 31 6.31 -62.95 -46.51
CA PHE A 31 5.11 -62.25 -46.04
C PHE A 31 5.37 -61.38 -44.80
N ILE A 32 6.14 -61.94 -43.85
CA ILE A 32 6.58 -61.18 -42.68
C ILE A 32 7.50 -60.02 -43.11
N GLY A 33 8.46 -60.26 -44.03
CA GLY A 33 9.29 -59.22 -44.62
C GLY A 33 8.45 -58.14 -45.34
N TRP A 34 7.42 -58.57 -46.08
CA TRP A 34 6.53 -57.60 -46.71
C TRP A 34 5.63 -56.85 -45.73
N LEU A 35 5.20 -57.48 -44.60
CA LEU A 35 4.45 -56.84 -43.51
C LEU A 35 5.33 -55.81 -42.75
N VAL A 36 6.60 -56.13 -42.53
CA VAL A 36 7.58 -55.26 -41.86
C VAL A 36 8.01 -54.10 -42.75
N LEU A 37 8.12 -54.31 -44.07
CA LEU A 37 8.47 -53.28 -45.07
C LEU A 37 7.28 -52.48 -45.57
N ARG A 38 6.06 -52.86 -45.20
CA ARG A 38 4.86 -52.11 -45.57
C ARG A 38 4.80 -50.87 -44.66
N ASP A 39 5.16 -49.70 -45.19
CA ASP A 39 4.99 -48.40 -44.56
C ASP A 39 3.53 -48.24 -44.10
N ASN A 40 3.30 -48.42 -42.80
CA ASN A 40 2.01 -48.34 -42.18
C ASN A 40 1.71 -46.90 -41.71
N SER A 41 2.37 -45.91 -42.32
CA SER A 41 2.14 -44.49 -42.03
C SER A 41 0.71 -44.13 -42.37
N SER A 42 -0.07 -43.76 -41.34
CA SER A 42 -1.44 -43.27 -41.52
C SER A 42 -1.39 -41.92 -42.28
N THR A 43 -2.12 -41.84 -43.42
CA THR A 43 -2.15 -40.66 -44.25
C THR A 43 -3.53 -40.04 -44.25
N LEU A 44 -3.61 -38.73 -44.10
CA LEU A 44 -4.83 -37.92 -44.21
C LEU A 44 -4.72 -36.91 -45.35
N ARG A 45 -5.78 -36.76 -46.13
CA ARG A 45 -5.88 -35.71 -47.14
C ARG A 45 -6.48 -34.48 -46.53
N VAL A 46 -5.80 -33.34 -46.65
CA VAL A 46 -6.20 -32.07 -46.11
C VAL A 46 -6.15 -31.02 -47.23
N ASP A 47 -7.13 -30.14 -47.25
CA ASP A 47 -7.15 -29.00 -48.19
C ASP A 47 -6.08 -27.98 -47.74
N ALA A 48 -5.15 -27.65 -48.62
CA ALA A 48 -4.08 -26.69 -48.37
C ALA A 48 -4.59 -25.28 -48.02
N GLY A 49 -5.80 -24.92 -48.49
CA GLY A 49 -6.44 -23.64 -48.15
C GLY A 49 -6.94 -23.53 -46.70
N LEU A 50 -7.08 -24.68 -46.00
CA LEU A 50 -7.56 -24.71 -44.61
C LEU A 50 -6.43 -24.73 -43.59
N VAL A 51 -5.17 -24.82 -44.02
CA VAL A 51 -4.00 -24.86 -43.13
C VAL A 51 -3.18 -23.58 -43.26
N ASN A 52 -2.74 -23.08 -42.12
CA ASN A 52 -1.81 -21.95 -42.11
C ASN A 52 -0.37 -22.47 -42.07
N ILE A 53 0.37 -22.19 -43.14
CA ILE A 53 1.77 -22.60 -43.30
C ILE A 53 2.66 -21.40 -42.99
N ALA A 54 3.58 -21.53 -42.07
CA ALA A 54 4.56 -20.51 -41.73
C ALA A 54 5.98 -21.00 -42.09
N THR A 55 6.87 -20.08 -42.36
CA THR A 55 8.28 -20.37 -42.58
C THR A 55 9.02 -20.29 -41.23
N VAL A 56 9.92 -21.22 -41.02
CA VAL A 56 10.85 -21.20 -39.89
C VAL A 56 11.95 -20.18 -40.14
N GLU A 57 12.08 -19.21 -39.28
CA GLU A 57 13.02 -18.10 -39.44
C GLU A 57 14.13 -18.19 -38.37
N GLN A 58 15.33 -17.73 -38.74
CA GLN A 58 16.36 -17.45 -37.76
C GLN A 58 16.36 -15.94 -37.51
N GLY A 59 16.19 -15.54 -36.27
CA GLY A 59 16.12 -14.14 -35.90
C GLY A 59 16.32 -13.91 -34.42
N GLU A 60 16.23 -12.67 -34.05
CA GLU A 60 16.36 -12.24 -32.66
C GLU A 60 15.07 -12.56 -31.89
N PHE A 61 15.20 -13.44 -30.88
CA PHE A 61 14.12 -13.76 -29.96
C PHE A 61 14.13 -12.78 -28.80
N ASN A 62 13.13 -11.92 -28.73
CA ASN A 62 12.90 -11.01 -27.61
C ASN A 62 12.00 -11.71 -26.59
N ASP A 63 12.57 -12.01 -25.42
CA ASP A 63 11.85 -12.69 -24.33
C ASP A 63 11.06 -11.66 -23.49
N TYR A 64 9.82 -11.44 -23.86
CA TYR A 64 8.94 -10.50 -23.18
C TYR A 64 7.56 -11.07 -22.90
N VAL A 65 6.92 -10.52 -21.87
CA VAL A 65 5.51 -10.78 -21.57
C VAL A 65 4.70 -9.50 -21.67
N ARG A 66 3.51 -9.59 -22.24
CA ARG A 66 2.58 -8.47 -22.34
C ARG A 66 1.70 -8.40 -21.09
N LEU A 67 1.75 -7.27 -20.40
CA LEU A 67 1.01 -7.02 -19.17
C LEU A 67 0.02 -5.88 -19.37
N THR A 68 -1.10 -5.95 -18.67
CA THR A 68 -2.04 -4.82 -18.58
C THR A 68 -1.81 -4.10 -17.27
N GLY A 69 -1.45 -2.83 -17.33
CA GLY A 69 -1.19 -1.99 -16.18
C GLY A 69 -2.13 -0.79 -16.10
N SER A 70 -2.47 -0.37 -14.90
CA SER A 70 -3.27 0.82 -14.61
C SER A 70 -2.39 1.89 -13.98
N VAL A 71 -2.50 3.11 -14.49
CA VAL A 71 -1.82 4.29 -13.94
C VAL A 71 -2.41 4.63 -12.58
N GLN A 72 -1.57 4.81 -11.59
CA GLN A 72 -1.93 5.20 -10.24
C GLN A 72 -1.01 6.32 -9.75
N PRO A 73 -1.47 7.22 -8.89
CA PRO A 73 -0.59 8.13 -8.16
C PRO A 73 0.44 7.34 -7.36
N MET A 74 1.64 7.87 -7.21
CA MET A 74 2.67 7.23 -6.38
C MET A 74 2.22 7.17 -4.92
N THR A 75 1.63 8.25 -4.44
CA THR A 75 1.15 8.39 -3.07
C THR A 75 -0.33 8.76 -3.08
N THR A 76 -1.11 8.02 -2.32
CA THR A 76 -2.52 8.30 -2.03
C THR A 76 -2.70 8.26 -0.53
N VAL A 77 -3.30 9.30 0.04
CA VAL A 77 -3.62 9.38 1.46
C VAL A 77 -5.14 9.40 1.63
N GLN A 78 -5.66 8.48 2.42
CA GLN A 78 -7.08 8.41 2.71
C GLN A 78 -7.51 9.56 3.62
N LEU A 79 -8.70 10.10 3.36
CA LEU A 79 -9.36 11.09 4.18
C LEU A 79 -10.32 10.42 5.14
N SER A 80 -10.17 10.73 6.42
CA SER A 80 -11.09 10.28 7.46
C SER A 80 -11.27 11.37 8.51
N PRO A 81 -12.51 11.59 8.97
CA PRO A 81 -12.80 12.56 10.03
C PRO A 81 -12.12 12.14 11.34
N LEU A 82 -11.55 13.11 12.05
CA LEU A 82 -10.97 12.92 13.38
C LEU A 82 -12.02 13.01 14.51
N GLU A 83 -13.19 13.59 14.21
CA GLU A 83 -14.35 13.68 15.11
C GLU A 83 -15.61 13.30 14.34
N SER A 84 -16.62 12.79 15.06
CA SER A 84 -17.93 12.50 14.47
C SER A 84 -18.74 13.78 14.31
N GLY A 85 -19.49 13.89 13.21
CA GLY A 85 -20.33 15.06 12.96
C GLY A 85 -21.22 14.91 11.74
N VAL A 86 -22.00 15.93 11.46
CA VAL A 86 -22.84 16.04 10.27
C VAL A 86 -22.17 16.98 9.28
N VAL A 87 -22.06 16.59 8.01
CA VAL A 87 -21.46 17.41 6.95
C VAL A 87 -22.32 18.66 6.74
N GLU A 88 -21.75 19.82 7.02
CA GLU A 88 -22.40 21.11 6.86
C GLU A 88 -22.03 21.78 5.53
N ARG A 89 -20.77 21.63 5.11
CA ARG A 89 -20.28 22.24 3.87
C ARG A 89 -19.14 21.41 3.26
N ILE A 90 -19.20 21.20 1.95
CA ILE A 90 -18.09 20.69 1.15
C ILE A 90 -17.39 21.89 0.52
N VAL A 91 -16.12 22.09 0.82
CA VAL A 91 -15.31 23.24 0.38
C VAL A 91 -14.53 22.91 -0.87
N ALA A 92 -13.97 21.69 -0.96
CA ALA A 92 -13.25 21.19 -2.11
C ALA A 92 -13.95 19.95 -2.67
N GLU A 93 -14.34 20.00 -3.93
CA GLU A 93 -14.97 18.89 -4.67
C GLU A 93 -13.90 17.95 -5.26
N GLU A 94 -14.33 16.79 -5.76
CA GLU A 94 -13.48 15.87 -6.51
C GLU A 94 -12.80 16.58 -7.68
N GLY A 95 -11.50 16.31 -7.89
CA GLY A 95 -10.68 16.94 -8.92
C GLY A 95 -10.10 18.30 -8.53
N THR A 96 -10.43 18.85 -7.33
CA THR A 96 -9.86 20.11 -6.87
C THR A 96 -8.43 19.92 -6.37
N GLN A 97 -7.53 20.81 -6.78
CA GLN A 97 -6.17 20.86 -6.25
C GLN A 97 -6.16 21.54 -4.88
N VAL A 98 -5.55 20.88 -3.90
CA VAL A 98 -5.46 21.34 -2.51
C VAL A 98 -4.03 21.29 -2.02
N LYS A 99 -3.71 22.19 -1.08
CA LYS A 99 -2.46 22.17 -0.33
C LYS A 99 -2.66 21.53 1.03
N ARG A 100 -1.60 21.01 1.60
CA ARG A 100 -1.62 20.48 2.96
C ARG A 100 -2.18 21.50 3.95
N GLY A 101 -3.24 21.12 4.66
CA GLY A 101 -3.93 21.98 5.62
C GLY A 101 -5.18 22.69 5.09
N ASP A 102 -5.39 22.69 3.76
CA ASP A 102 -6.62 23.25 3.18
C ASP A 102 -7.84 22.43 3.65
N VAL A 103 -8.93 23.13 3.93
CA VAL A 103 -10.18 22.49 4.36
C VAL A 103 -10.90 21.91 3.16
N ILE A 104 -11.19 20.59 3.23
CA ILE A 104 -11.94 19.87 2.20
C ILE A 104 -13.44 19.87 2.52
N LEU A 105 -13.79 19.56 3.76
CA LEU A 105 -15.18 19.63 4.23
C LEU A 105 -15.25 20.11 5.68
N GLU A 106 -16.38 20.73 6.04
CA GLU A 106 -16.69 21.17 7.38
C GLU A 106 -17.88 20.38 7.91
N MET A 107 -17.75 19.96 9.17
CA MET A 107 -18.80 19.23 9.88
C MET A 107 -19.28 20.04 11.08
N SER A 108 -20.49 19.80 11.51
CA SER A 108 -21.05 20.31 12.77
C SER A 108 -21.27 19.17 13.76
N ASN A 109 -21.09 19.47 15.05
CA ASN A 109 -21.41 18.58 16.14
C ASN A 109 -21.98 19.37 17.31
N ASN A 110 -23.30 19.30 17.49
CA ASN A 110 -23.99 20.05 18.52
C ASN A 110 -23.55 19.68 19.95
N SER A 111 -23.23 18.40 20.18
CA SER A 111 -22.72 17.95 21.50
C SER A 111 -21.40 18.61 21.84
N LEU A 112 -20.47 18.67 20.88
CA LEU A 112 -19.16 19.30 21.06
C LEU A 112 -19.29 20.82 21.21
N SER A 113 -20.24 21.45 20.48
CA SER A 113 -20.56 22.88 20.61
C SER A 113 -21.12 23.21 22.02
N MET A 114 -21.96 22.36 22.57
CA MET A 114 -22.44 22.51 23.93
C MET A 114 -21.32 22.33 24.95
N GLN A 115 -20.44 21.37 24.74
CA GLN A 115 -19.30 21.10 25.61
C GLN A 115 -18.33 22.27 25.69
N ILE A 116 -18.04 22.96 24.55
CA ILE A 116 -17.18 24.15 24.57
C ILE A 116 -17.84 25.30 25.34
N LEU A 117 -19.13 25.57 25.12
CA LEU A 117 -19.86 26.61 25.83
C LEU A 117 -19.89 26.37 27.35
N GLN A 118 -20.11 25.11 27.75
CA GLN A 118 -20.09 24.74 29.18
C GLN A 118 -18.69 24.97 29.78
N SER A 119 -17.64 24.50 29.10
CA SER A 119 -16.25 24.67 29.58
C SER A 119 -15.82 26.15 29.65
N GLU A 120 -16.30 26.99 28.72
CA GLU A 120 -16.10 28.46 28.76
C GLU A 120 -16.78 29.08 29.97
N ALA A 121 -18.04 28.70 30.25
CA ALA A 121 -18.76 29.15 31.43
C ALA A 121 -18.06 28.73 32.75
N ASP A 122 -17.67 27.50 32.87
CA ASP A 122 -16.94 26.96 34.03
C ASP A 122 -15.62 27.67 34.25
N LEU A 123 -14.86 27.94 33.19
CA LEU A 123 -13.60 28.68 33.25
C LEU A 123 -13.83 30.12 33.74
N ALA A 124 -14.83 30.81 33.18
CA ALA A 124 -15.21 32.17 33.59
C ALA A 124 -15.65 32.23 35.05
N GLU A 125 -16.45 31.26 35.51
CA GLU A 125 -16.86 31.13 36.92
C GLU A 125 -15.65 30.99 37.85
N LYS A 126 -14.72 30.07 37.54
CA LYS A 126 -13.51 29.85 38.35
C LYS A 126 -12.58 31.08 38.37
N GLN A 127 -12.45 31.79 37.24
CA GLN A 127 -11.71 33.07 37.21
C GLN A 127 -12.35 34.12 38.13
N ASN A 128 -13.68 34.21 38.15
CA ASN A 128 -14.39 35.14 39.03
C ASN A 128 -14.22 34.75 40.52
N ILE A 129 -14.30 33.44 40.83
CA ILE A 129 -14.07 32.94 42.20
C ILE A 129 -12.64 33.29 42.65
N LEU A 130 -11.62 33.05 41.82
CA LEU A 130 -10.22 33.40 42.14
C LEU A 130 -10.09 34.90 42.38
N ARG A 131 -10.66 35.73 41.53
CA ARG A 131 -10.61 37.18 41.68
C ARG A 131 -11.24 37.65 42.96
N ASN A 132 -12.46 37.16 43.31
CA ASN A 132 -13.18 37.51 44.50
C ASN A 132 -12.40 37.04 45.77
N THR A 133 -11.82 35.83 45.71
CA THR A 133 -10.99 35.29 46.80
C THR A 133 -9.74 36.18 46.98
N MET A 134 -9.05 36.59 45.92
CA MET A 134 -7.89 37.50 46.02
C MET A 134 -8.27 38.85 46.61
N ILE A 135 -9.41 39.41 46.25
CA ILE A 135 -9.91 40.69 46.80
C ILE A 135 -10.19 40.55 48.29
N SER A 136 -10.90 39.47 48.67
CA SER A 136 -11.20 39.20 50.10
C SER A 136 -9.92 39.01 50.95
N MET A 137 -8.94 38.27 50.39
CA MET A 137 -7.63 38.06 51.05
C MET A 137 -6.85 39.38 51.23
N GLU A 138 -6.95 40.27 50.23
CA GLU A 138 -6.28 41.57 50.32
C GLU A 138 -6.93 42.48 51.37
N GLN A 139 -8.26 42.45 51.47
CA GLN A 139 -8.99 43.18 52.52
C GLN A 139 -8.59 42.68 53.89
N GLU A 140 -8.52 41.38 54.10
CA GLU A 140 -8.11 40.79 55.36
C GLU A 140 -6.64 41.11 55.71
N ARG A 141 -5.74 41.07 54.69
CA ARG A 141 -4.34 41.50 54.84
C ARG A 141 -4.22 42.94 55.33
N LEU A 142 -5.04 43.85 54.76
CA LEU A 142 -5.06 45.22 55.18
C LEU A 142 -5.58 45.41 56.59
N ALA A 143 -6.64 44.69 57.00
CA ALA A 143 -7.17 44.67 58.37
C ALA A 143 -6.14 44.23 59.41
N LEU A 144 -5.45 43.07 59.13
CA LEU A 144 -4.36 42.59 59.99
C LEU A 144 -3.21 43.58 60.08
N ARG A 145 -2.88 44.27 58.99
CA ARG A 145 -1.81 45.30 58.96
C ARG A 145 -2.22 46.48 59.85
N GLN A 146 -3.47 46.89 59.80
CA GLN A 146 -4.02 47.98 60.63
C GLN A 146 -3.96 47.60 62.12
N GLU A 147 -4.42 46.35 62.49
CA GLU A 147 -4.37 45.82 63.84
C GLU A 147 -2.95 45.78 64.37
N LYS A 148 -2.00 45.29 63.58
CA LYS A 148 -0.55 45.30 63.89
C LYS A 148 -0.02 46.72 64.20
N LEU A 149 -0.35 47.70 63.33
CA LEU A 149 0.09 49.09 63.53
C LEU A 149 -0.42 49.66 64.84
N GLN A 150 -1.70 49.38 65.22
CA GLN A 150 -2.27 49.84 66.47
C GLN A 150 -1.51 49.22 67.68
N LEU A 151 -1.23 47.90 67.64
CA LEU A 151 -0.50 47.20 68.67
C LEU A 151 0.95 47.67 68.76
N ASP A 152 1.64 47.95 67.66
CA ASP A 152 2.98 48.50 67.64
C ASP A 152 3.07 49.90 68.32
N LEU A 153 2.02 50.74 68.10
CA LEU A 153 1.91 52.03 68.80
C LEU A 153 1.62 51.82 70.30
N GLU A 154 0.75 50.89 70.66
CA GLU A 154 0.42 50.56 72.09
C GLU A 154 1.69 50.04 72.80
N VAL A 155 2.41 49.08 72.24
CA VAL A 155 3.68 48.58 72.78
C VAL A 155 4.68 49.72 72.97
N SER A 156 4.81 50.62 71.99
CA SER A 156 5.75 51.75 72.06
C SER A 156 5.36 52.71 73.18
N ARG A 157 4.06 52.93 73.42
CA ARG A 157 3.55 53.79 74.52
C ARG A 157 3.84 53.14 75.87
N LEU A 158 3.44 51.86 76.07
CA LEU A 158 3.60 51.18 77.32
C LEU A 158 5.05 50.89 77.64
N HIS A 159 5.92 50.67 76.65
CA HIS A 159 7.36 50.59 76.82
C HIS A 159 7.96 51.83 77.43
N ARG A 160 7.59 53.01 76.93
CA ARG A 160 8.02 54.31 77.44
C ARG A 160 7.55 54.48 78.90
N THR A 161 6.31 54.11 79.21
CA THR A 161 5.77 54.18 80.60
C THR A 161 6.52 53.19 81.57
N TYR A 162 6.75 51.96 81.10
CA TYR A 162 7.54 50.98 81.82
C TYR A 162 8.95 51.49 82.11
N GLN A 163 9.70 52.01 81.09
CA GLN A 163 11.06 52.59 81.27
C GLN A 163 11.07 53.75 82.28
N GLN A 164 10.10 54.63 82.20
CA GLN A 164 9.95 55.73 83.14
C GLN A 164 9.72 55.29 84.53
N ASN A 165 8.83 54.31 84.76
CA ASN A 165 8.53 53.74 86.05
C ASN A 165 9.69 52.92 86.59
N GLU A 166 10.44 52.22 85.77
CA GLU A 166 11.65 51.47 86.12
C GLU A 166 12.72 52.39 86.71
N ASN A 167 13.00 53.53 86.04
CA ASN A 167 13.94 54.53 86.45
C ASN A 167 13.51 55.13 87.82
N LEU A 168 12.22 55.53 87.97
CA LEU A 168 11.70 56.08 89.26
C LEU A 168 11.70 55.08 90.40
N TYR A 169 11.45 53.81 90.08
CA TYR A 169 11.57 52.72 91.12
C TYR A 169 13.01 52.49 91.51
N ASN A 170 13.94 52.52 90.64
CA ASN A 170 15.36 52.35 90.92
C ASN A 170 15.89 53.54 91.77
N ASP A 171 15.33 54.75 91.55
CA ASP A 171 15.60 55.93 92.37
C ASP A 171 14.80 55.99 93.76
N ASN A 172 14.02 54.91 94.08
CA ASN A 172 13.16 54.80 95.25
C ASN A 172 12.01 55.86 95.28
N LEU A 173 11.58 56.38 94.13
CA LEU A 173 10.56 57.42 94.02
C LEU A 173 9.17 56.87 93.65
N LEU A 174 9.04 55.51 93.37
CA LEU A 174 7.82 54.86 92.98
C LEU A 174 7.57 53.57 93.74
N ALA A 175 6.27 53.27 94.06
CA ALA A 175 5.89 52.02 94.72
C ALA A 175 6.16 50.80 93.81
N ARG A 176 6.60 49.68 94.44
CA ARG A 176 6.86 48.42 93.71
C ARG A 176 5.67 47.93 92.90
N GLU A 177 4.49 48.10 93.39
CA GLU A 177 3.24 47.67 92.79
C GLU A 177 2.97 48.42 91.43
N GLU A 178 3.18 49.72 91.36
CA GLU A 178 3.04 50.50 90.19
C GLU A 178 4.09 50.18 89.11
N TYR A 179 5.29 49.88 89.50
CA TYR A 179 6.37 49.38 88.57
C TYR A 179 5.96 48.03 87.99
N LEU A 180 5.54 47.05 88.83
CA LEU A 180 5.11 45.74 88.38
C LEU A 180 3.92 45.80 87.49
N ARG A 181 2.94 46.64 87.72
CA ARG A 181 1.80 46.85 86.87
C ARG A 181 2.20 47.40 85.49
N ALA A 182 3.07 48.40 85.46
CA ALA A 182 3.56 48.94 84.15
C ALA A 182 4.37 47.89 83.37
N LYS A 183 5.11 47.05 84.05
CA LYS A 183 5.83 45.91 83.46
C LYS A 183 4.87 44.84 82.90
N GLU A 184 3.87 44.43 83.62
CA GLU A 184 2.89 43.47 83.22
C GLU A 184 2.05 43.99 82.02
N ASP A 185 1.64 45.27 82.06
CA ASP A 185 0.91 45.90 80.89
C ASP A 185 1.80 45.91 79.63
N TYR A 186 3.08 46.26 79.77
CA TYR A 186 4.02 46.22 78.63
C TYR A 186 4.20 44.79 78.12
N GLU A 187 4.49 43.81 78.99
CA GLU A 187 4.62 42.40 78.62
C GLU A 187 3.40 41.84 77.92
N LEU A 188 2.19 42.19 78.44
CA LEU A 188 0.92 41.79 77.78
C LEU A 188 0.76 42.37 76.38
N ALA A 189 1.09 43.65 76.19
CA ALA A 189 1.02 44.26 74.91
C ALA A 189 2.01 43.65 73.90
N VAL A 190 3.23 43.30 74.34
CA VAL A 190 4.23 42.58 73.56
C VAL A 190 3.68 41.21 73.11
N ARG A 191 3.12 40.45 74.06
CA ARG A 191 2.55 39.13 73.75
C ARG A 191 1.36 39.20 72.77
N LYS A 192 0.51 40.23 72.90
CA LYS A 192 -0.59 40.47 71.92
C LYS A 192 -0.06 40.79 70.53
N ARG A 193 0.93 41.65 70.43
CA ARG A 193 1.60 41.94 69.15
C ARG A 193 2.23 40.74 68.54
N ASP A 194 2.93 39.95 69.30
CA ASP A 194 3.61 38.71 68.81
C ASP A 194 2.61 37.66 68.32
N LEU A 195 1.46 37.56 68.96
CA LEU A 195 0.36 36.67 68.51
C LEU A 195 -0.19 37.12 67.16
N VAL A 196 -0.38 38.42 66.97
CA VAL A 196 -0.85 38.96 65.67
C VAL A 196 0.22 38.75 64.58
N LEU A 197 1.51 38.91 64.89
CA LEU A 197 2.59 38.61 63.95
C LEU A 197 2.60 37.12 63.54
N GLU A 198 2.41 36.21 64.47
CA GLU A 198 2.32 34.76 64.20
C GLU A 198 1.12 34.47 63.34
N ARG A 199 -0.06 35.04 63.64
CA ARG A 199 -1.26 34.92 62.85
C ARG A 199 -1.03 35.46 61.42
N GLN A 200 -0.39 36.60 61.25
CA GLN A 200 -0.03 37.18 59.94
C GLN A 200 0.84 36.25 59.13
N LYS A 201 1.80 35.59 59.77
CA LYS A 201 2.69 34.62 59.10
C LYS A 201 1.94 33.38 58.66
N GLN A 202 1.10 32.80 59.50
CA GLN A 202 0.28 31.64 59.17
C GLN A 202 -0.74 31.95 58.07
N ASP A 203 -1.43 33.10 58.16
CA ASP A 203 -2.34 33.55 57.12
C ASP A 203 -1.65 33.75 55.78
N SER A 204 -0.42 34.30 55.77
CA SER A 204 0.35 34.46 54.52
C SER A 204 0.66 33.12 53.87
N LEU A 205 1.08 32.11 54.63
CA LEU A 205 1.35 30.76 54.14
C LEU A 205 0.08 30.11 53.58
N TYR A 206 -1.01 30.18 54.36
CA TYR A 206 -2.29 29.62 53.96
C TYR A 206 -2.81 30.26 52.65
N ARG A 207 -2.76 31.58 52.53
CA ARG A 207 -3.17 32.33 51.34
C ARG A 207 -2.36 31.93 50.09
N THR A 208 -1.02 31.86 50.27
CA THR A 208 -0.13 31.45 49.18
C THR A 208 -0.51 30.05 48.68
N SER A 209 -0.72 29.11 49.57
CA SER A 209 -1.13 27.73 49.24
C SER A 209 -2.49 27.71 48.54
N GLN A 210 -3.49 28.47 49.07
CA GLN A 210 -4.84 28.49 48.51
C GLN A 210 -4.88 29.12 47.11
N VAL A 211 -4.18 30.25 46.92
CA VAL A 211 -4.07 30.91 45.58
C VAL A 211 -3.38 29.99 44.58
N SER A 212 -2.23 29.39 44.98
CA SER A 212 -1.50 28.44 44.13
C SER A 212 -2.38 27.26 43.67
N GLN A 213 -3.15 26.68 44.61
CA GLN A 213 -4.07 25.59 44.27
C GLN A 213 -5.20 26.04 43.30
N MET A 214 -5.73 27.25 43.49
CA MET A 214 -6.73 27.81 42.58
C MET A 214 -6.16 28.11 41.17
N GLU A 215 -4.94 28.65 41.13
CA GLU A 215 -4.23 28.92 39.87
C GLU A 215 -3.92 27.62 39.10
N GLU A 216 -3.51 26.55 39.80
CA GLU A 216 -3.28 25.25 39.20
C GLU A 216 -4.59 24.64 38.63
N SER A 217 -5.68 24.76 39.38
CA SER A 217 -7.02 24.35 38.91
C SER A 217 -7.44 25.11 37.65
N LEU A 218 -7.23 26.42 37.62
CA LEU A 218 -7.50 27.25 36.43
C LEU A 218 -6.66 26.85 35.25
N ARG A 219 -5.36 26.59 35.45
CA ARG A 219 -4.46 26.12 34.41
C ARG A 219 -4.92 24.80 33.82
N SER A 220 -5.35 23.86 34.66
CA SER A 220 -5.90 22.57 34.21
C SER A 220 -7.17 22.76 33.38
N MET A 221 -8.06 23.69 33.77
CA MET A 221 -9.26 24.04 33.02
C MET A 221 -8.92 24.69 31.67
N GLN A 222 -7.91 25.57 31.62
CA GLN A 222 -7.43 26.18 30.37
C GLN A 222 -6.89 25.13 29.40
N LEU A 223 -6.12 24.15 29.89
CA LEU A 223 -5.64 23.03 29.05
C LEU A 223 -6.80 22.19 28.53
N ASN A 224 -7.79 21.89 29.39
CA ASN A 224 -8.98 21.17 28.94
C ASN A 224 -9.75 21.94 27.85
N MET A 225 -9.89 23.25 28.00
CA MET A 225 -10.50 24.12 27.01
C MET A 225 -9.74 24.08 25.66
N GLU A 226 -8.42 24.10 25.69
CA GLU A 226 -7.59 24.01 24.49
C GLU A 226 -7.79 22.67 23.78
N LEU A 227 -7.86 21.56 24.50
CA LEU A 227 -8.18 20.23 23.94
C LEU A 227 -9.57 20.22 23.28
N ILE A 228 -10.57 20.82 23.91
CA ILE A 228 -11.90 20.90 23.31
C ILE A 228 -11.89 21.75 22.02
N ARG A 229 -11.15 22.87 22.01
CA ARG A 229 -10.98 23.69 20.80
C ARG A 229 -10.28 22.93 19.68
N GLN A 230 -9.28 22.11 19.97
CA GLN A 230 -8.65 21.24 18.99
C GLN A 230 -9.66 20.23 18.43
N ARG A 231 -10.50 19.64 19.26
CA ARG A 231 -11.57 18.75 18.80
C ARG A 231 -12.58 19.47 17.91
N VAL A 232 -12.93 20.71 18.20
CA VAL A 232 -13.79 21.54 17.33
C VAL A 232 -13.09 21.84 15.99
N ASP A 233 -11.79 22.13 15.99
CA ASP A 233 -11.04 22.32 14.75
C ASP A 233 -10.92 21.04 13.92
N ASN A 234 -10.93 19.87 14.55
CA ASN A 234 -10.96 18.57 13.90
C ASN A 234 -12.29 18.24 13.19
N LEU A 235 -13.35 19.04 13.40
CA LEU A 235 -14.56 18.99 12.59
C LEU A 235 -14.32 19.50 11.17
N LYS A 236 -13.20 20.19 10.93
CA LYS A 236 -12.72 20.55 9.60
C LYS A 236 -11.79 19.46 9.09
N VAL A 237 -12.25 18.68 8.13
CA VAL A 237 -11.38 17.69 7.48
C VAL A 237 -10.46 18.42 6.52
N LYS A 238 -9.16 18.32 6.80
CA LYS A 238 -8.12 19.04 6.07
C LYS A 238 -7.29 18.08 5.21
N ALA A 239 -6.75 18.60 4.09
CA ALA A 239 -5.85 17.85 3.22
C ALA A 239 -4.57 17.48 3.99
N PRO A 240 -4.18 16.19 4.03
CA PRO A 240 -2.98 15.73 4.73
C PRO A 240 -1.69 16.01 3.94
N ILE A 241 -1.79 16.11 2.62
CA ILE A 241 -0.70 16.35 1.66
C ILE A 241 -1.15 17.36 0.60
N ASP A 242 -0.18 17.91 -0.14
CA ASP A 242 -0.45 18.64 -1.37
C ASP A 242 -0.87 17.65 -2.46
N GLY A 243 -1.90 17.96 -3.23
CA GLY A 243 -2.39 17.04 -4.26
C GLY A 243 -3.77 17.40 -4.79
N GLU A 244 -4.44 16.43 -5.36
CA GLU A 244 -5.82 16.55 -5.88
C GLU A 244 -6.76 15.68 -5.05
N VAL A 245 -7.91 16.23 -4.71
CA VAL A 245 -8.99 15.46 -4.08
C VAL A 245 -9.46 14.40 -5.09
N GLY A 246 -9.24 13.14 -4.74
CA GLY A 246 -9.70 12.00 -5.54
C GLY A 246 -11.19 11.76 -5.29
N MET A 247 -11.57 10.50 -5.10
CA MET A 247 -12.93 10.16 -4.72
C MET A 247 -13.27 10.79 -3.36
N LEU A 248 -14.43 11.44 -3.26
CA LEU A 248 -14.98 12.03 -2.04
C LEU A 248 -16.41 11.50 -1.80
N ASP A 249 -16.53 10.52 -0.92
CA ASP A 249 -17.82 9.90 -0.55
C ASP A 249 -18.42 10.61 0.68
N ALA A 250 -18.81 11.86 0.49
CA ALA A 250 -19.46 12.67 1.52
C ALA A 250 -20.57 13.53 0.91
N VAL A 251 -21.75 13.54 1.55
CA VAL A 251 -22.92 14.30 1.09
C VAL A 251 -23.35 15.28 2.17
N LEU A 252 -23.82 16.46 1.75
CA LEU A 252 -24.38 17.47 2.68
C LEU A 252 -25.48 16.86 3.53
N GLY A 253 -25.43 17.08 4.84
CA GLY A 253 -26.37 16.53 5.81
C GLY A 253 -26.07 15.08 6.24
N GLN A 254 -25.08 14.42 5.67
CA GLN A 254 -24.70 13.07 6.06
C GLN A 254 -23.98 13.08 7.42
N SER A 255 -24.32 12.10 8.27
CA SER A 255 -23.60 11.86 9.53
C SER A 255 -22.38 10.98 9.27
N LEU A 256 -21.20 11.50 9.61
CA LEU A 256 -19.93 10.80 9.50
C LEU A 256 -19.41 10.42 10.89
N GLN A 257 -18.88 9.21 11.00
CA GLN A 257 -18.24 8.72 12.21
C GLN A 257 -16.73 8.97 12.18
N GLN A 258 -16.14 9.11 13.34
CA GLN A 258 -14.69 9.18 13.48
C GLN A 258 -14.01 7.96 12.84
N GLY A 259 -12.98 8.19 12.01
CA GLY A 259 -12.21 7.14 11.34
C GLY A 259 -12.89 6.54 10.10
N ALA A 260 -14.10 6.97 9.73
CA ALA A 260 -14.74 6.53 8.49
C ALA A 260 -13.90 6.97 7.28
N ASN A 261 -13.71 6.09 6.30
CA ASN A 261 -13.09 6.51 5.04
C ASN A 261 -14.11 7.30 4.22
N ILE A 262 -13.83 8.56 3.96
CA ILE A 262 -14.70 9.48 3.21
C ILE A 262 -14.11 9.91 1.88
N GLY A 263 -12.90 9.44 1.54
CA GLY A 263 -12.24 9.82 0.30
C GLY A 263 -10.73 9.70 0.36
N GLN A 264 -10.06 10.38 -0.58
CA GLN A 264 -8.60 10.35 -0.67
C GLN A 264 -8.04 11.61 -1.32
N VAL A 265 -6.79 11.94 -0.99
CA VAL A 265 -5.98 12.94 -1.71
C VAL A 265 -4.84 12.22 -2.42
N ASN A 266 -4.70 12.50 -3.71
CA ASN A 266 -3.71 11.92 -4.60
C ASN A 266 -2.58 12.92 -4.87
N ASP A 267 -1.34 12.51 -4.63
CA ASP A 267 -0.18 13.25 -5.10
C ASP A 267 0.01 12.98 -6.60
N LEU A 268 -0.27 14.00 -7.42
CA LEU A 268 -0.16 13.91 -8.89
C LEU A 268 1.22 14.33 -9.42
N THR A 269 2.19 14.58 -8.56
CA THR A 269 3.55 14.94 -9.02
C THR A 269 4.26 13.75 -9.64
N THR A 270 3.94 12.54 -9.19
CA THR A 270 4.55 11.31 -9.66
C THR A 270 3.50 10.20 -9.83
N TYR A 271 3.64 9.45 -10.92
CA TYR A 271 2.78 8.31 -11.23
C TYR A 271 3.56 7.00 -11.24
N LYS A 272 2.86 5.92 -10.95
CA LYS A 272 3.29 4.55 -11.18
C LYS A 272 2.28 3.85 -12.07
N VAL A 273 2.71 2.79 -12.74
CA VAL A 273 1.79 1.86 -13.38
C VAL A 273 1.80 0.57 -12.58
N GLN A 274 0.64 0.18 -12.08
CA GLN A 274 0.47 -1.09 -11.39
C GLN A 274 -0.10 -2.11 -12.38
N ALA A 275 0.66 -3.17 -12.65
CA ALA A 275 0.23 -4.26 -13.53
C ALA A 275 -0.09 -5.53 -12.71
N GLN A 276 -1.01 -6.33 -13.27
CA GLN A 276 -1.27 -7.70 -12.81
C GLN A 276 -0.47 -8.66 -13.66
N VAL A 277 0.26 -9.55 -13.01
CA VAL A 277 1.15 -10.52 -13.63
C VAL A 277 0.72 -11.91 -13.22
N ASP A 278 0.67 -12.84 -14.19
CA ASP A 278 0.37 -14.24 -13.95
C ASP A 278 1.44 -14.90 -13.05
N GLU A 279 1.00 -15.75 -12.11
CA GLU A 279 1.89 -16.41 -11.15
C GLU A 279 2.97 -17.28 -11.80
N HIS A 280 2.73 -17.75 -13.03
CA HIS A 280 3.71 -18.52 -13.81
C HIS A 280 5.04 -17.78 -14.00
N TYR A 281 5.02 -16.45 -13.96
CA TYR A 281 6.22 -15.64 -14.14
C TYR A 281 6.91 -15.22 -12.84
N ILE A 282 6.43 -15.67 -11.66
CA ILE A 282 6.87 -15.15 -10.36
C ILE A 282 8.38 -15.35 -10.12
N ASP A 283 8.93 -16.50 -10.56
CA ASP A 283 10.35 -16.83 -10.39
C ASP A 283 11.26 -16.03 -11.33
N ARG A 284 10.70 -15.45 -12.40
CA ARG A 284 11.44 -14.73 -13.44
C ARG A 284 11.37 -13.22 -13.28
N ILE A 285 10.39 -12.71 -12.52
CA ILE A 285 10.16 -11.28 -12.37
C ILE A 285 10.87 -10.75 -11.14
N THR A 286 11.93 -9.99 -11.39
CA THR A 286 12.74 -9.34 -10.36
C THR A 286 12.72 -7.83 -10.53
N THR A 287 12.96 -7.10 -9.43
CA THR A 287 13.06 -5.64 -9.47
C THR A 287 14.21 -5.20 -10.37
N GLY A 288 13.97 -4.11 -11.12
CA GLY A 288 14.96 -3.58 -12.06
C GLY A 288 14.70 -3.95 -13.51
N LEU A 289 13.86 -4.95 -13.81
CA LEU A 289 13.47 -5.28 -15.18
C LEU A 289 12.85 -4.09 -15.89
N VAL A 290 13.10 -4.01 -17.20
CA VAL A 290 12.61 -2.94 -18.07
C VAL A 290 11.32 -3.38 -18.76
N ALA A 291 10.36 -2.48 -18.80
CA ALA A 291 9.14 -2.64 -19.57
C ALA A 291 8.96 -1.45 -20.51
N THR A 292 8.50 -1.68 -21.72
CA THR A 292 8.19 -0.62 -22.68
C THR A 292 6.70 -0.61 -23.00
N PHE A 293 6.18 0.56 -23.37
CA PHE A 293 4.85 0.71 -23.93
C PHE A 293 4.82 1.85 -24.91
N GLU A 294 3.94 1.76 -25.88
CA GLU A 294 3.78 2.76 -26.92
C GLU A 294 2.54 3.61 -26.66
N ARG A 295 2.68 4.94 -26.80
CA ARG A 295 1.58 5.89 -26.79
C ARG A 295 1.82 7.00 -27.80
N GLN A 296 0.87 7.20 -28.73
CA GLN A 296 0.96 8.23 -29.79
C GLN A 296 2.29 8.15 -30.57
N GLU A 297 2.64 6.95 -31.03
CA GLU A 297 3.88 6.67 -31.80
C GLU A 297 5.19 6.96 -31.03
N THR A 298 5.09 7.18 -29.72
CA THR A 298 6.25 7.37 -28.84
C THR A 298 6.38 6.18 -27.92
N GLU A 299 7.55 5.57 -27.90
CA GLU A 299 7.87 4.50 -26.96
C GLU A 299 8.36 5.09 -25.64
N TYR A 300 7.79 4.61 -24.54
CA TYR A 300 8.13 4.97 -23.17
C TYR A 300 8.71 3.79 -22.45
N GLU A 301 9.77 4.05 -21.69
CA GLU A 301 10.42 3.05 -20.86
C GLU A 301 10.02 3.18 -19.41
N MET A 302 9.79 2.02 -18.80
CA MET A 302 9.48 1.91 -17.38
C MET A 302 10.37 0.87 -16.72
N GLN A 303 10.65 1.05 -15.44
CA GLN A 303 11.41 0.10 -14.65
C GLN A 303 10.53 -0.53 -13.57
N LEU A 304 10.62 -1.84 -13.43
CA LEU A 304 9.97 -2.59 -12.36
C LEU A 304 10.57 -2.20 -11.02
N ARG A 305 9.80 -1.50 -10.20
CA ARG A 305 10.21 -0.99 -8.89
C ARG A 305 9.92 -1.96 -7.76
N LYS A 306 8.73 -2.57 -7.78
CA LYS A 306 8.26 -3.41 -6.68
C LYS A 306 7.42 -4.56 -7.19
N VAL A 307 7.67 -5.74 -6.64
CA VAL A 307 6.83 -6.93 -6.81
C VAL A 307 6.15 -7.21 -5.48
N TYR A 308 4.84 -7.43 -5.52
CA TYR A 308 4.07 -7.79 -4.34
C TYR A 308 4.02 -9.32 -4.24
N PRO A 309 4.45 -9.90 -3.11
CA PRO A 309 4.58 -11.36 -3.00
C PRO A 309 3.25 -12.10 -2.88
N GLU A 310 2.16 -11.38 -2.67
CA GLU A 310 0.83 -11.96 -2.50
C GLU A 310 0.21 -12.30 -3.85
N VAL A 311 -0.08 -13.59 -4.07
CA VAL A 311 -0.81 -14.07 -5.24
C VAL A 311 -2.31 -14.14 -4.89
N ARG A 312 -3.15 -13.54 -5.73
CA ARG A 312 -4.62 -13.62 -5.65
C ARG A 312 -5.17 -13.98 -7.02
N ASN A 313 -6.03 -14.98 -7.08
CA ASN A 313 -6.65 -15.47 -8.32
C ASN A 313 -5.62 -15.80 -9.42
N GLY A 314 -4.47 -16.40 -9.03
CA GLY A 314 -3.41 -16.77 -9.97
C GLY A 314 -2.58 -15.59 -10.50
N GLN A 315 -2.70 -14.42 -9.90
CA GLN A 315 -1.97 -13.22 -10.31
C GLN A 315 -1.35 -12.50 -9.11
N PHE A 316 -0.22 -11.83 -9.34
CA PHE A 316 0.41 -10.94 -8.38
C PHE A 316 0.54 -9.53 -8.97
N LYS A 317 0.72 -8.52 -8.11
CA LYS A 317 0.86 -7.13 -8.52
C LYS A 317 2.31 -6.73 -8.67
N ALA A 318 2.58 -5.89 -9.65
CA ALA A 318 3.88 -5.31 -9.89
C ALA A 318 3.75 -3.81 -10.18
N ASP A 319 4.55 -2.98 -9.51
CA ASP A 319 4.57 -1.53 -9.68
C ASP A 319 5.76 -1.12 -10.54
N PHE A 320 5.48 -0.38 -11.60
CA PHE A 320 6.45 0.18 -12.54
C PHE A 320 6.54 1.69 -12.35
N ARG A 321 7.74 2.23 -12.44
CA ARG A 321 8.01 3.68 -12.50
C ARG A 321 8.51 4.05 -13.88
N PHE A 322 8.26 5.26 -14.32
CA PHE A 322 8.85 5.80 -15.54
C PHE A 322 10.37 5.98 -15.36
N SER A 323 11.15 5.51 -16.34
CA SER A 323 12.62 5.68 -16.35
C SER A 323 13.04 7.07 -16.81
N GLY A 324 12.15 7.74 -17.57
CA GLY A 324 12.33 9.09 -18.09
C GLY A 324 11.11 9.97 -17.84
N ALA A 325 10.83 10.89 -18.76
CA ALA A 325 9.65 11.73 -18.69
C ALA A 325 8.38 10.89 -18.86
N ALA A 326 7.41 11.11 -17.95
CA ALA A 326 6.08 10.51 -18.12
C ALA A 326 5.36 11.14 -19.34
N PRO A 327 4.43 10.42 -19.96
CA PRO A 327 3.62 10.98 -21.04
C PRO A 327 2.87 12.23 -20.58
N GLU A 328 2.74 13.22 -21.48
CA GLU A 328 1.89 14.37 -21.21
C GLU A 328 0.42 13.97 -21.02
N ASN A 329 -0.29 14.70 -20.18
CA ASN A 329 -1.71 14.46 -19.87
C ASN A 329 -2.01 13.04 -19.37
N ILE A 330 -1.11 12.51 -18.52
CA ILE A 330 -1.36 11.25 -17.81
C ILE A 330 -2.45 11.43 -16.78
N ARG A 331 -3.38 10.47 -16.70
CA ARG A 331 -4.47 10.47 -15.71
C ARG A 331 -4.49 9.17 -14.92
N SER A 332 -4.83 9.27 -13.65
CA SER A 332 -5.09 8.09 -12.84
C SER A 332 -6.20 7.23 -13.44
N GLY A 333 -6.04 5.90 -13.38
CA GLY A 333 -6.98 4.94 -13.97
C GLY A 333 -6.76 4.63 -15.45
N GLN A 334 -5.89 5.34 -16.18
CA GLN A 334 -5.57 4.99 -17.56
C GLN A 334 -4.90 3.62 -17.62
N THR A 335 -5.24 2.86 -18.67
CA THR A 335 -4.67 1.53 -18.92
C THR A 335 -3.56 1.61 -19.94
N TYR A 336 -2.42 0.99 -19.64
CA TYR A 336 -1.30 0.80 -20.56
C TYR A 336 -0.99 -0.68 -20.75
N TYR A 337 -0.61 -1.04 -21.98
CA TYR A 337 -0.13 -2.38 -22.31
C TYR A 337 1.40 -2.37 -22.30
N LEU A 338 1.97 -3.01 -21.28
CA LEU A 338 3.40 -3.05 -21.06
C LEU A 338 4.00 -4.31 -21.68
N ASN A 339 5.12 -4.20 -22.37
CA ASN A 339 5.95 -5.32 -22.79
C ASN A 339 7.11 -5.44 -21.79
N LEU A 340 6.99 -6.31 -20.80
CA LEU A 340 8.01 -6.53 -19.77
C LEU A 340 9.07 -7.48 -20.32
N GLN A 341 10.31 -7.04 -20.42
CA GLN A 341 11.45 -7.86 -20.82
C GLN A 341 11.86 -8.78 -19.68
N LEU A 342 11.89 -10.10 -19.97
CA LEU A 342 12.22 -11.15 -19.02
C LEU A 342 13.65 -11.68 -19.17
N GLY A 343 14.32 -11.32 -20.27
CA GLY A 343 15.67 -11.72 -20.60
C GLY A 343 16.25 -10.89 -21.73
N GLU A 344 17.55 -11.07 -21.96
CA GLU A 344 18.21 -10.44 -23.11
C GLU A 344 17.77 -11.10 -24.41
N ALA A 345 17.74 -10.31 -25.47
CA ALA A 345 17.49 -10.79 -26.81
C ALA A 345 18.62 -11.73 -27.27
N ALA A 346 18.26 -12.83 -27.88
CA ALA A 346 19.21 -13.83 -28.36
C ALA A 346 18.82 -14.36 -29.76
N GLU A 347 19.79 -14.68 -30.59
CA GLU A 347 19.52 -15.37 -31.84
C GLU A 347 18.91 -16.74 -31.58
N ALA A 348 17.80 -17.04 -32.23
CA ALA A 348 17.09 -18.31 -32.08
C ALA A 348 16.38 -18.71 -33.37
N ILE A 349 15.97 -19.96 -33.46
CA ILE A 349 15.06 -20.46 -34.49
C ILE A 349 13.62 -20.17 -34.04
N LEU A 350 12.87 -19.48 -34.88
CA LEU A 350 11.56 -18.94 -34.56
C LEU A 350 10.46 -19.56 -35.40
N ILE A 351 9.34 -19.89 -34.76
CA ILE A 351 8.09 -20.22 -35.42
C ILE A 351 6.98 -19.33 -34.87
N PRO A 352 6.09 -18.80 -35.71
CA PRO A 352 4.97 -17.99 -35.25
C PRO A 352 4.06 -18.80 -34.30
N ARG A 353 3.48 -18.13 -33.33
CA ARG A 353 2.48 -18.76 -32.47
C ARG A 353 1.29 -19.24 -33.29
N GLY A 354 0.81 -20.44 -33.00
CA GLY A 354 -0.32 -21.03 -33.67
C GLY A 354 -1.05 -22.04 -32.81
N SER A 355 -2.25 -22.42 -33.26
CA SER A 355 -3.14 -23.32 -32.50
C SER A 355 -2.64 -24.75 -32.43
N PHE A 356 -1.63 -25.13 -33.24
CA PHE A 356 -1.00 -26.47 -33.16
C PHE A 356 -0.49 -26.79 -31.76
N TYR A 357 -0.05 -25.79 -31.02
CA TYR A 357 0.50 -25.95 -29.68
C TYR A 357 -0.52 -26.53 -28.68
N GLN A 358 -1.80 -26.19 -28.82
CA GLN A 358 -2.85 -26.72 -27.94
C GLN A 358 -3.02 -28.23 -28.08
N ALA A 359 -2.94 -28.76 -29.31
CA ALA A 359 -3.07 -30.17 -29.57
C ALA A 359 -1.80 -30.97 -29.28
N THR A 360 -0.61 -30.35 -29.47
CA THR A 360 0.68 -31.08 -29.41
C THR A 360 1.46 -30.86 -28.12
N GLY A 361 1.12 -29.78 -27.37
CA GLY A 361 1.92 -29.31 -26.24
C GLY A 361 3.35 -28.90 -26.64
N GLY A 362 3.55 -28.58 -27.92
CA GLY A 362 4.85 -28.17 -28.46
C GLY A 362 5.87 -29.31 -28.64
N ARG A 363 5.44 -30.58 -28.58
CA ARG A 363 6.31 -31.75 -28.69
C ARG A 363 6.57 -32.18 -30.14
N TRP A 364 5.70 -31.82 -31.05
CA TRP A 364 5.82 -32.18 -32.46
C TRP A 364 5.05 -31.16 -33.34
N ILE A 365 5.41 -31.09 -34.62
CA ILE A 365 4.83 -30.22 -35.61
C ILE A 365 4.84 -30.90 -36.97
N TYR A 366 3.94 -30.54 -37.90
CA TYR A 366 3.99 -30.96 -39.30
C TYR A 366 4.91 -30.05 -40.09
N VAL A 367 5.96 -30.66 -40.71
CA VAL A 367 6.92 -30.02 -41.61
C VAL A 367 6.52 -30.36 -43.03
N VAL A 368 6.29 -29.32 -43.86
CA VAL A 368 5.91 -29.43 -45.27
C VAL A 368 7.16 -29.75 -46.08
N ASP A 369 7.06 -30.71 -46.97
CA ASP A 369 8.16 -31.09 -47.85
C ASP A 369 8.48 -30.03 -48.92
N ALA A 370 9.59 -30.18 -49.65
CA ALA A 370 10.03 -29.25 -50.65
C ALA A 370 9.05 -29.13 -51.86
N SER A 371 8.21 -30.17 -52.11
CA SER A 371 7.19 -30.14 -53.16
C SER A 371 5.93 -29.34 -52.74
N GLY A 372 5.71 -29.17 -51.44
CA GLY A 372 4.50 -28.53 -50.90
C GLY A 372 3.25 -29.42 -50.93
N GLU A 373 3.40 -30.72 -51.27
CA GLU A 373 2.28 -31.65 -51.44
C GLU A 373 2.07 -32.53 -50.21
N LYS A 374 3.10 -32.69 -49.34
CA LYS A 374 3.01 -33.51 -48.16
C LYS A 374 3.59 -32.80 -46.95
N ALA A 375 3.07 -33.09 -45.78
CA ALA A 375 3.63 -32.68 -44.50
C ALA A 375 3.83 -33.87 -43.61
N TYR A 376 5.00 -33.94 -42.94
CA TYR A 376 5.42 -35.04 -42.12
C TYR A 376 5.46 -34.57 -40.65
N ARG A 377 4.96 -35.40 -39.74
CA ARG A 377 5.07 -35.20 -38.31
C ARG A 377 6.54 -35.31 -37.90
N ARG A 378 7.06 -34.27 -37.24
CA ARG A 378 8.41 -34.21 -36.72
C ARG A 378 8.39 -33.79 -35.26
N GLU A 379 9.15 -34.49 -34.43
CA GLU A 379 9.37 -34.12 -33.04
C GLU A 379 10.18 -32.83 -32.97
N ILE A 380 9.78 -31.92 -32.09
CA ILE A 380 10.45 -30.66 -31.83
C ILE A 380 10.57 -30.43 -30.34
N ARG A 381 11.48 -29.57 -29.95
CA ARG A 381 11.58 -29.08 -28.58
C ARG A 381 11.47 -27.54 -28.59
N ILE A 382 10.39 -27.06 -28.02
CA ILE A 382 10.14 -25.62 -27.83
C ILE A 382 10.81 -25.19 -26.53
N GLY A 383 11.49 -24.02 -26.57
CA GLY A 383 12.12 -23.35 -25.46
C GLY A 383 11.23 -22.25 -24.89
N ARG A 384 11.75 -21.02 -24.95
CA ARG A 384 11.04 -19.83 -24.50
C ARG A 384 9.91 -19.47 -25.49
N GLN A 385 8.96 -18.68 -24.98
CA GLN A 385 7.84 -18.19 -25.80
C GLN A 385 7.53 -16.74 -25.45
N ASN A 386 7.17 -15.97 -26.49
CA ASN A 386 6.66 -14.63 -26.35
C ASN A 386 5.26 -14.53 -27.00
N PRO A 387 4.57 -13.39 -26.98
CA PRO A 387 3.24 -13.26 -27.60
C PRO A 387 3.18 -13.55 -29.11
N GLN A 388 4.30 -13.52 -29.84
CA GLN A 388 4.36 -13.65 -31.31
C GLN A 388 4.99 -14.96 -31.77
N TYR A 389 6.03 -15.46 -31.05
CA TYR A 389 6.86 -16.57 -31.50
C TYR A 389 7.11 -17.60 -30.40
N TYR A 390 7.39 -18.84 -30.85
CA TYR A 390 8.04 -19.87 -30.06
C TYR A 390 9.49 -19.98 -30.50
N GLU A 391 10.41 -20.05 -29.55
CA GLU A 391 11.79 -20.45 -29.75
C GLU A 391 11.86 -21.98 -29.91
N VAL A 392 12.50 -22.45 -30.98
CA VAL A 392 12.72 -23.88 -31.23
C VAL A 392 14.17 -24.22 -30.90
N ILE A 393 14.37 -25.12 -29.94
CA ILE A 393 15.69 -25.54 -29.51
C ILE A 393 16.23 -26.67 -30.43
N GLU A 394 15.34 -27.61 -30.82
CA GLU A 394 15.71 -28.78 -31.62
C GLU A 394 14.55 -29.17 -32.53
N GLY A 395 14.90 -29.76 -33.69
CA GLY A 395 13.96 -30.43 -34.59
C GLY A 395 13.61 -29.66 -35.87
N LEU A 396 13.91 -28.35 -35.96
CA LEU A 396 13.67 -27.56 -37.18
C LEU A 396 14.92 -26.83 -37.65
N GLN A 397 14.93 -26.52 -38.96
CA GLN A 397 16.00 -25.72 -39.60
C GLN A 397 15.39 -24.46 -40.23
N PRO A 398 16.13 -23.34 -40.22
CA PRO A 398 15.71 -22.13 -40.91
C PRO A 398 15.36 -22.39 -42.39
N GLY A 399 14.25 -21.81 -42.84
CA GLY A 399 13.73 -21.96 -44.19
C GLY A 399 12.74 -23.12 -44.38
N GLU A 400 12.59 -24.04 -43.42
CA GLU A 400 11.55 -25.06 -43.49
C GLU A 400 10.16 -24.44 -43.35
N LYS A 401 9.18 -25.10 -43.92
CA LYS A 401 7.78 -24.67 -43.82
C LYS A 401 7.05 -25.60 -42.83
N VAL A 402 6.28 -25.01 -41.89
CA VAL A 402 5.57 -25.74 -40.87
C VAL A 402 4.10 -25.34 -40.83
N ILE A 403 3.22 -26.26 -40.44
CA ILE A 403 1.81 -25.98 -40.27
C ILE A 403 1.57 -25.50 -38.85
N VAL A 404 1.06 -24.28 -38.70
CA VAL A 404 0.82 -23.62 -37.37
C VAL A 404 -0.67 -23.51 -37.01
N SER A 405 -1.59 -23.97 -37.88
CA SER A 405 -3.03 -24.03 -37.62
C SER A 405 -3.38 -25.13 -36.61
N SER A 406 -4.68 -25.22 -36.22
CA SER A 406 -5.15 -26.30 -35.33
C SER A 406 -4.99 -27.68 -35.97
N TYR A 407 -4.67 -28.67 -35.13
CA TYR A 407 -4.52 -30.07 -35.49
C TYR A 407 -5.70 -30.95 -35.04
N ASP A 408 -6.78 -30.36 -34.56
CA ASP A 408 -7.95 -31.10 -34.01
C ASP A 408 -8.55 -32.09 -35.03
N ASN A 409 -8.49 -31.77 -36.31
CA ASN A 409 -9.03 -32.57 -37.41
C ASN A 409 -8.01 -33.55 -37.99
N PHE A 410 -6.75 -33.56 -37.55
CA PHE A 410 -5.70 -34.38 -38.17
C PHE A 410 -5.52 -35.74 -37.50
N GLY A 411 -6.08 -35.92 -36.29
CA GLY A 411 -5.92 -37.15 -35.52
C GLY A 411 -4.45 -37.52 -35.29
N ASP A 412 -4.18 -38.86 -35.23
CA ASP A 412 -2.83 -39.38 -35.04
C ASP A 412 -2.08 -39.68 -36.34
N ASN A 413 -2.48 -39.03 -37.46
CA ASN A 413 -1.85 -39.29 -38.74
C ASN A 413 -0.40 -38.80 -38.79
N GLU A 414 0.51 -39.59 -39.37
CA GLU A 414 1.94 -39.23 -39.49
C GLU A 414 2.24 -38.40 -40.75
N ILE A 415 1.41 -38.50 -41.78
CA ILE A 415 1.57 -37.82 -43.05
C ILE A 415 0.27 -37.14 -43.42
N LEU A 416 0.35 -35.84 -43.75
CA LEU A 416 -0.74 -35.09 -44.37
C LEU A 416 -0.44 -34.91 -45.85
N VAL A 417 -1.43 -35.23 -46.70
CA VAL A 417 -1.37 -34.94 -48.17
C VAL A 417 -2.16 -33.67 -48.41
N LEU A 418 -1.45 -32.60 -48.83
CA LEU A 418 -2.00 -31.28 -49.07
C LEU A 418 -2.56 -31.20 -50.49
N ASN A 419 -3.87 -31.13 -50.64
CA ASN A 419 -4.52 -30.96 -51.94
C ASN A 419 -4.71 -29.45 -52.18
N LYS A 420 -4.33 -28.99 -53.39
CA LYS A 420 -4.57 -27.62 -53.82
C LYS A 420 -6.01 -27.41 -54.22
#